data_737799b987ef8ba9fae33d9043303ca9
#
_entry.id   737799b987ef8ba9fae33d9043303ca9
#
_cell.length_a   1.000
_cell.length_b   1.000
_cell.length_c   1.000
_cell.angle_alpha   90.00
_cell.angle_beta   90.00
_cell.angle_gamma   90.00
#
_symmetry.space_group_name_H-M   'P 1'
#
loop_
_entity.id
_entity.type
_entity.pdbx_description
1 polymer ?
#
loop_
_entity_poly.entity_id
_entity_poly.type
_entity_poly.pdbx_seq_one_letter_code
_entity_poly.pdbx_strand_id
1 'polypeptide(L)'
;KIENIDQMYVDYDLNISANGSYNLAFEFWVTTDSMSSETGITTEVMIWMDRNIINPAGDMIASVIFDGFEYKVYRANWDSWTYIAFLSTETQHSGTLAVHNFVHYLVDEGLLDSQEYFADFEMGNEVIYGTGQTDIQKYDVYVNANPLLINTLTHIPSEYHLSSNYPNPFNANTRIDFSIPYKQFVNINVYDTRGNKVVTLLNDNLSKGNYSI
;
A
#
# COMPACT_ATOMS: atom_id res chain seq x y z
N LYS A 1 -10.97 17.27 -3.56
CA LYS A 1 -10.37 17.76 -4.80
C LYS A 1 -8.94 17.25 -4.91
N ILE A 2 -8.46 17.12 -6.12
CA ILE A 2 -7.08 16.72 -6.43
C ILE A 2 -6.07 17.67 -5.80
N GLU A 3 -6.31 18.97 -5.81
CA GLU A 3 -5.44 19.99 -5.18
C GLU A 3 -5.19 19.78 -3.67
N ASN A 4 -6.03 19.00 -3.00
CA ASN A 4 -5.92 18.70 -1.57
C ASN A 4 -5.19 17.37 -1.27
N ILE A 5 -4.66 16.71 -2.30
CA ILE A 5 -3.90 15.46 -2.15
C ILE A 5 -2.41 15.81 -2.13
N ASP A 6 -1.87 16.12 -0.95
CA ASP A 6 -0.44 16.34 -0.78
C ASP A 6 0.32 15.02 -0.83
N GLN A 7 -0.23 14.00 -0.17
CA GLN A 7 0.35 12.66 -0.09
C GLN A 7 -0.76 11.61 -0.19
N MET A 8 -0.54 10.59 -0.99
CA MET A 8 -1.38 9.40 -1.06
C MET A 8 -0.50 8.18 -1.32
N TYR A 9 -0.65 7.17 -0.46
CA TYR A 9 0.10 5.93 -0.55
C TYR A 9 -0.84 4.74 -0.47
N VAL A 10 -0.46 3.65 -1.10
CA VAL A 10 -1.05 2.33 -0.84
C VAL A 10 0.06 1.35 -0.47
N ASP A 11 -0.09 0.71 0.67
CA ASP A 11 0.69 -0.46 1.06
C ASP A 11 -0.06 -1.70 0.61
N TYR A 12 0.59 -2.53 -0.20
CA TYR A 12 -0.05 -3.71 -0.77
C TYR A 12 0.87 -4.93 -0.75
N ASP A 13 0.23 -6.09 -0.68
CA ASP A 13 0.85 -7.41 -0.83
C ASP A 13 -0.17 -8.35 -1.47
N LEU A 14 0.11 -8.78 -2.70
CA LEU A 14 -0.80 -9.49 -3.58
C LEU A 14 -0.14 -10.76 -4.08
N ASN A 15 -0.91 -11.82 -4.15
CA ASN A 15 -0.45 -13.09 -4.69
C ASN A 15 -1.31 -13.46 -5.90
N ILE A 16 -0.70 -13.51 -7.09
CA ILE A 16 -1.40 -13.77 -8.35
C ILE A 16 -1.05 -15.16 -8.86
N SER A 17 -2.08 -15.91 -9.20
CA SER A 17 -1.99 -17.16 -9.95
C SER A 17 -3.00 -17.12 -11.09
N ALA A 18 -2.55 -16.76 -12.29
CA ALA A 18 -3.43 -16.54 -13.43
C ALA A 18 -2.82 -17.04 -14.75
N ASN A 19 -3.69 -17.27 -15.72
CA ASN A 19 -3.33 -17.53 -17.10
C ASN A 19 -4.25 -16.75 -18.04
N GLY A 20 -3.85 -16.64 -19.31
CA GLY A 20 -4.63 -15.92 -20.33
C GLY A 20 -4.21 -14.46 -20.46
N SER A 21 -5.15 -13.60 -20.80
CA SER A 21 -4.92 -12.18 -21.04
C SER A 21 -5.55 -11.35 -19.92
N TYR A 22 -4.71 -10.73 -19.10
CA TYR A 22 -5.12 -9.96 -17.93
C TYR A 22 -4.11 -8.86 -17.60
N ASN A 23 -4.54 -7.91 -16.79
CA ASN A 23 -3.66 -7.01 -16.02
C ASN A 23 -3.91 -7.17 -14.51
N LEU A 24 -3.02 -6.58 -13.73
CA LEU A 24 -3.23 -6.19 -12.34
C LEU A 24 -2.97 -4.70 -12.25
N ALA A 25 -3.96 -3.95 -11.83
CA ALA A 25 -3.87 -2.49 -11.78
C ALA A 25 -4.46 -1.92 -10.49
N PHE A 26 -3.91 -0.79 -10.08
CA PHE A 26 -4.61 0.21 -9.28
C PHE A 26 -5.29 1.17 -10.24
N GLU A 27 -6.43 1.70 -9.84
CA GLU A 27 -7.24 2.57 -10.67
C GLU A 27 -7.86 3.68 -9.84
N PHE A 28 -8.02 4.85 -10.44
CA PHE A 28 -8.85 5.92 -9.88
C PHE A 28 -9.57 6.69 -10.97
N TRP A 29 -10.75 7.17 -10.59
CA TRP A 29 -11.60 7.98 -11.46
C TRP A 29 -11.56 9.44 -11.05
N VAL A 30 -11.54 10.31 -12.02
CA VAL A 30 -11.60 11.76 -11.83
C VAL A 30 -12.92 12.28 -12.38
N THR A 31 -13.57 13.13 -11.58
CA THR A 31 -14.92 13.64 -11.87
C THR A 31 -15.02 15.15 -11.67
N THR A 32 -15.94 15.79 -12.38
CA THR A 32 -16.27 17.22 -12.17
C THR A 32 -17.07 17.46 -10.88
N ASP A 33 -17.61 16.41 -10.29
CA ASP A 33 -18.58 16.46 -9.19
C ASP A 33 -18.09 15.63 -7.99
N SER A 34 -18.21 16.16 -6.78
CA SER A 34 -17.82 15.48 -5.54
C SER A 34 -18.78 14.37 -5.08
N MET A 35 -19.92 14.21 -5.75
CA MET A 35 -21.03 13.40 -5.27
C MET A 35 -21.24 12.11 -6.06
N SER A 36 -20.56 11.91 -7.19
CA SER A 36 -20.85 10.79 -8.07
C SER A 36 -19.61 10.24 -8.77
N SER A 37 -19.40 8.95 -8.64
CA SER A 37 -18.48 8.17 -9.47
C SER A 37 -19.09 7.75 -10.82
N GLU A 38 -20.41 7.91 -11.02
CA GLU A 38 -21.10 7.44 -12.21
C GLU A 38 -21.39 8.55 -13.24
N THR A 39 -21.34 9.81 -12.82
CA THR A 39 -21.62 10.96 -13.68
C THR A 39 -20.53 12.02 -13.57
N GLY A 40 -20.23 12.66 -14.71
CA GLY A 40 -19.20 13.69 -14.72
C GLY A 40 -17.78 13.15 -14.74
N ILE A 41 -17.59 11.90 -15.12
CA ILE A 41 -16.26 11.30 -15.30
C ILE A 41 -15.54 12.07 -16.41
N THR A 42 -14.31 12.52 -16.11
CA THR A 42 -13.43 13.21 -17.05
C THR A 42 -12.23 12.36 -17.40
N THR A 43 -11.71 11.62 -16.43
CA THR A 43 -10.50 10.83 -16.63
C THR A 43 -10.53 9.53 -15.81
N GLU A 44 -10.13 8.46 -16.44
CA GLU A 44 -9.78 7.17 -15.86
C GLU A 44 -8.26 7.06 -15.83
N VAL A 45 -7.69 6.78 -14.67
CA VAL A 45 -6.25 6.60 -14.52
C VAL A 45 -5.95 5.23 -13.92
N MET A 46 -5.18 4.44 -14.67
CA MET A 46 -4.74 3.11 -14.24
C MET A 46 -3.24 3.07 -13.99
N ILE A 47 -2.82 2.36 -12.96
CA ILE A 47 -1.41 2.06 -12.68
C ILE A 47 -1.25 0.54 -12.74
N TRP A 48 -0.74 0.05 -13.87
CA TRP A 48 -0.58 -1.38 -14.15
C TRP A 48 0.71 -1.91 -13.53
N MET A 49 0.56 -2.78 -12.55
CA MET A 49 1.65 -3.36 -11.77
C MET A 49 2.13 -4.70 -12.33
N ASP A 50 1.24 -5.39 -13.05
CA ASP A 50 1.52 -6.65 -13.76
C ASP A 50 0.55 -6.82 -14.93
N ARG A 51 0.95 -7.65 -15.90
CA ARG A 51 0.08 -8.03 -17.02
C ARG A 51 0.58 -9.28 -17.73
N ASN A 52 -0.33 -9.93 -18.43
CA ASN A 52 0.00 -10.95 -19.41
C ASN A 52 -0.79 -10.73 -20.69
N ILE A 53 -0.10 -10.66 -21.82
CA ILE A 53 -0.61 -10.50 -23.21
C ILE A 53 -1.20 -9.09 -23.49
N ILE A 54 -2.15 -8.61 -22.65
CA ILE A 54 -2.82 -7.31 -22.86
C ILE A 54 -1.84 -6.13 -22.74
N ASN A 55 -2.11 -5.06 -23.46
CA ASN A 55 -1.45 -3.77 -23.32
C ASN A 55 -2.48 -2.69 -23.01
N PRO A 56 -2.07 -1.58 -22.34
CA PRO A 56 -2.93 -0.42 -22.21
C PRO A 56 -3.42 0.10 -23.57
N ALA A 57 -4.59 0.70 -23.55
CA ALA A 57 -5.16 1.32 -24.75
C ALA A 57 -4.43 2.62 -25.12
N GLY A 58 -4.55 3.01 -26.39
CA GLY A 58 -4.03 4.27 -26.92
C GLY A 58 -2.55 4.28 -27.25
N ASP A 59 -2.01 5.48 -27.34
CA ASP A 59 -0.63 5.72 -27.73
C ASP A 59 0.27 5.95 -26.50
N MET A 60 1.51 5.46 -26.56
CA MET A 60 2.52 5.79 -25.56
C MET A 60 2.93 7.25 -25.74
N ILE A 61 2.74 8.06 -24.69
CA ILE A 61 3.02 9.51 -24.73
C ILE A 61 4.26 9.91 -23.96
N ALA A 62 4.70 9.12 -22.97
CA ALA A 62 5.86 9.40 -22.10
C ALA A 62 6.44 8.13 -21.47
N SER A 63 7.60 8.28 -20.83
CA SER A 63 8.15 7.37 -19.85
C SER A 63 8.59 8.18 -18.62
N VAL A 64 8.25 7.70 -17.42
CA VAL A 64 8.54 8.38 -16.15
C VAL A 64 9.13 7.41 -15.15
N ILE A 65 9.86 7.92 -14.16
CA ILE A 65 10.43 7.10 -13.07
C ILE A 65 9.87 7.64 -11.75
N PHE A 66 9.19 6.76 -11.00
CA PHE A 66 8.74 7.04 -9.64
C PHE A 66 9.29 5.98 -8.69
N ASP A 67 9.88 6.41 -7.59
CA ASP A 67 10.45 5.53 -6.55
C ASP A 67 11.42 4.45 -7.07
N GLY A 68 12.11 4.75 -8.18
CA GLY A 68 13.08 3.86 -8.82
C GLY A 68 12.49 2.91 -9.88
N PHE A 69 11.18 2.90 -10.08
CA PHE A 69 10.49 2.10 -11.10
C PHE A 69 10.14 2.95 -12.31
N GLU A 70 10.39 2.40 -13.50
CA GLU A 70 10.01 3.01 -14.76
C GLU A 70 8.58 2.64 -15.14
N TYR A 71 7.81 3.64 -15.56
CA TYR A 71 6.45 3.49 -16.08
C TYR A 71 6.34 4.10 -17.47
N LYS A 72 5.78 3.34 -18.42
CA LYS A 72 5.37 3.85 -19.74
C LYS A 72 3.97 4.42 -19.63
N VAL A 73 3.80 5.67 -20.08
CA VAL A 73 2.51 6.38 -19.98
C VAL A 73 1.78 6.26 -21.31
N TYR A 74 0.57 5.75 -21.25
CA TYR A 74 -0.33 5.60 -22.40
C TYR A 74 -1.54 6.51 -22.25
N ARG A 75 -2.07 6.99 -23.36
CA ARG A 75 -3.28 7.81 -23.41
C ARG A 75 -4.20 7.40 -24.54
N ALA A 76 -5.48 7.27 -24.22
CA ALA A 76 -6.57 7.15 -25.17
C ALA A 76 -7.67 8.17 -24.85
N ASN A 77 -8.42 8.60 -25.85
CA ASN A 77 -9.61 9.42 -25.65
C ASN A 77 -10.82 8.57 -26.03
N TRP A 78 -11.68 8.32 -25.05
CA TRP A 78 -12.98 7.72 -25.25
C TRP A 78 -14.03 8.81 -25.53
N ASP A 79 -15.21 8.44 -25.98
CA ASP A 79 -16.26 9.42 -26.30
C ASP A 79 -16.64 10.31 -25.10
N SER A 80 -16.49 9.82 -23.87
CA SER A 80 -16.96 10.48 -22.65
C SER A 80 -15.85 10.86 -21.66
N TRP A 81 -14.68 10.23 -21.72
CA TRP A 81 -13.56 10.50 -20.80
C TRP A 81 -12.19 10.22 -21.43
N THR A 82 -11.16 10.72 -20.80
CA THR A 82 -9.77 10.40 -21.16
C THR A 82 -9.31 9.19 -20.35
N TYR A 83 -8.72 8.20 -21.02
CA TYR A 83 -8.02 7.08 -20.39
C TYR A 83 -6.53 7.38 -20.33
N ILE A 84 -5.91 7.17 -19.17
CA ILE A 84 -4.46 7.28 -18.97
C ILE A 84 -4.00 6.03 -18.20
N ALA A 85 -2.96 5.36 -18.72
CA ALA A 85 -2.37 4.22 -18.02
C ALA A 85 -0.88 4.38 -17.85
N PHE A 86 -0.41 4.09 -16.66
CA PHE A 86 0.99 3.92 -16.32
C PHE A 86 1.31 2.43 -16.28
N LEU A 87 2.05 1.93 -17.25
CA LEU A 87 2.48 0.54 -17.29
C LEU A 87 3.86 0.40 -16.66
N SER A 88 3.95 -0.26 -15.53
CA SER A 88 5.24 -0.63 -14.94
C SER A 88 6.05 -1.50 -15.90
N THR A 89 7.34 -1.23 -16.04
CA THR A 89 8.26 -2.06 -16.83
C THR A 89 8.70 -3.32 -16.08
N GLU A 90 8.44 -3.38 -14.78
CA GLU A 90 8.72 -4.51 -13.90
C GLU A 90 7.43 -4.94 -13.17
N THR A 91 7.27 -6.25 -12.97
CA THR A 91 6.17 -6.78 -12.17
C THR A 91 6.32 -6.38 -10.70
N GLN A 92 5.27 -5.84 -10.10
CA GLN A 92 5.25 -5.40 -8.71
C GLN A 92 4.02 -5.95 -8.01
N HIS A 93 4.20 -6.96 -7.16
CA HIS A 93 3.11 -7.60 -6.42
C HIS A 93 3.03 -7.16 -4.96
N SER A 94 4.05 -6.48 -4.44
CA SER A 94 4.04 -5.96 -3.06
C SER A 94 4.91 -4.72 -2.93
N GLY A 95 4.59 -3.87 -1.97
CA GLY A 95 5.33 -2.65 -1.67
C GLY A 95 4.46 -1.51 -1.17
N THR A 96 5.03 -0.32 -1.21
CA THR A 96 4.33 0.94 -0.97
C THR A 96 4.36 1.75 -2.26
N LEU A 97 3.21 2.00 -2.87
CA LEU A 97 3.06 2.83 -4.05
C LEU A 97 2.71 4.26 -3.64
N ALA A 98 3.52 5.23 -4.05
CA ALA A 98 3.24 6.66 -3.84
C ALA A 98 2.30 7.18 -4.94
N VAL A 99 1.00 6.98 -4.77
CA VAL A 99 -0.04 7.34 -5.76
C VAL A 99 -0.01 8.83 -6.10
N HIS A 100 0.34 9.69 -5.12
CA HIS A 100 0.45 11.14 -5.35
C HIS A 100 1.51 11.52 -6.40
N ASN A 101 2.56 10.73 -6.61
CA ASN A 101 3.55 10.99 -7.67
C ASN A 101 2.90 10.95 -9.06
N PHE A 102 1.97 10.03 -9.29
CA PHE A 102 1.22 9.90 -10.53
C PHE A 102 0.21 11.05 -10.69
N VAL A 103 -0.50 11.39 -9.63
CA VAL A 103 -1.47 12.48 -9.63
C VAL A 103 -0.78 13.82 -9.90
N HIS A 104 0.31 14.14 -9.18
CA HIS A 104 1.05 15.38 -9.36
C HIS A 104 1.65 15.48 -10.77
N TYR A 105 2.26 14.40 -11.27
CA TYR A 105 2.75 14.36 -12.65
C TYR A 105 1.65 14.71 -13.67
N LEU A 106 0.47 14.12 -13.52
CA LEU A 106 -0.64 14.39 -14.45
C LEU A 106 -1.16 15.82 -14.37
N VAL A 107 -1.15 16.43 -13.17
CA VAL A 107 -1.49 17.86 -12.98
C VAL A 107 -0.42 18.75 -13.61
N ASP A 108 0.86 18.46 -13.36
CA ASP A 108 1.99 19.24 -13.87
C ASP A 108 2.08 19.21 -15.41
N GLU A 109 1.74 18.08 -16.02
CA GLU A 109 1.66 17.92 -17.49
C GLU A 109 0.34 18.46 -18.10
N GLY A 110 -0.58 18.99 -17.28
CA GLY A 110 -1.88 19.48 -17.72
C GLY A 110 -2.82 18.39 -18.24
N LEU A 111 -2.63 17.17 -17.80
CA LEU A 111 -3.45 16.00 -18.14
C LEU A 111 -4.62 15.80 -17.18
N LEU A 112 -4.55 16.40 -15.98
CA LEU A 112 -5.62 16.49 -14.98
C LEU A 112 -5.83 17.93 -14.54
N ASP A 113 -7.08 18.31 -14.27
CA ASP A 113 -7.40 19.57 -13.61
C ASP A 113 -7.39 19.36 -12.09
N SER A 114 -6.54 20.12 -11.38
CA SER A 114 -6.44 20.06 -9.92
C SER A 114 -7.74 20.45 -9.18
N GLN A 115 -8.67 21.12 -9.87
CA GLN A 115 -9.96 21.53 -9.31
C GLN A 115 -11.02 20.42 -9.39
N GLU A 116 -10.77 19.36 -10.16
CA GLU A 116 -11.62 18.18 -10.22
C GLU A 116 -11.47 17.30 -8.97
N TYR A 117 -12.25 16.24 -8.90
CA TYR A 117 -12.33 15.37 -7.74
C TYR A 117 -11.77 14.00 -8.05
N PHE A 118 -10.93 13.51 -7.16
CA PHE A 118 -10.53 12.12 -7.06
C PHE A 118 -11.71 11.36 -6.44
N ALA A 119 -12.41 10.54 -7.22
CA ALA A 119 -13.69 9.97 -6.82
C ALA A 119 -13.52 8.70 -5.97
N ASP A 120 -12.64 7.81 -6.38
CA ASP A 120 -12.36 6.55 -5.72
C ASP A 120 -10.95 6.05 -6.01
N PHE A 121 -10.53 4.97 -5.34
CA PHE A 121 -9.28 4.28 -5.60
C PHE A 121 -9.50 2.78 -5.46
N GLU A 122 -9.31 2.09 -6.54
CA GLU A 122 -9.62 0.68 -6.68
C GLU A 122 -8.36 -0.15 -6.97
N MET A 123 -8.47 -1.47 -6.83
CA MET A 123 -7.46 -2.43 -7.25
C MET A 123 -8.14 -3.69 -7.76
N GLY A 124 -7.68 -4.17 -8.90
CA GLY A 124 -8.26 -5.35 -9.49
C GLY A 124 -7.53 -5.85 -10.74
N ASN A 125 -8.20 -6.76 -11.41
CA ASN A 125 -7.75 -7.35 -12.66
C ASN A 125 -8.80 -7.13 -13.74
N GLU A 126 -8.38 -6.61 -14.88
CA GLU A 126 -9.15 -6.76 -16.12
C GLU A 126 -8.78 -8.09 -16.77
N VAL A 127 -9.76 -8.92 -17.05
CA VAL A 127 -9.55 -10.23 -17.67
C VAL A 127 -10.25 -10.29 -19.01
N ILE A 128 -9.48 -10.34 -20.09
CA ILE A 128 -10.02 -10.48 -21.45
C ILE A 128 -10.42 -11.94 -21.72
N TYR A 129 -9.56 -12.86 -21.32
CA TYR A 129 -9.84 -14.30 -21.31
C TYR A 129 -8.85 -15.02 -20.39
N GLY A 130 -9.26 -16.17 -19.89
CA GLY A 130 -8.43 -16.99 -19.01
C GLY A 130 -9.11 -17.24 -17.67
N THR A 131 -8.32 -17.71 -16.73
CA THR A 131 -8.74 -17.95 -15.35
C THR A 131 -7.63 -17.57 -14.40
N GLY A 132 -7.97 -17.17 -13.19
CA GLY A 132 -6.97 -16.84 -12.18
C GLY A 132 -7.59 -16.50 -10.84
N GLN A 133 -6.69 -16.21 -9.92
CA GLN A 133 -6.99 -15.76 -8.58
C GLN A 133 -5.96 -14.71 -8.17
N THR A 134 -6.42 -13.67 -7.54
CA THR A 134 -5.59 -12.69 -6.84
C THR A 134 -5.96 -12.74 -5.37
N ASP A 135 -5.00 -13.15 -4.53
CA ASP A 135 -5.15 -13.15 -3.08
C ASP A 135 -4.57 -11.85 -2.52
N ILE A 136 -5.39 -11.09 -1.82
CA ILE A 136 -5.01 -9.82 -1.20
C ILE A 136 -4.55 -10.11 0.23
N GLN A 137 -3.24 -10.00 0.49
CA GLN A 137 -2.65 -10.15 1.81
C GLN A 137 -2.62 -8.81 2.54
N LYS A 138 -2.47 -7.72 1.79
CA LYS A 138 -2.46 -6.34 2.30
C LYS A 138 -3.00 -5.37 1.26
N TYR A 139 -3.83 -4.43 1.70
CA TYR A 139 -4.32 -3.30 0.92
C TYR A 139 -4.74 -2.17 1.86
N ASP A 140 -3.80 -1.28 2.18
CA ASP A 140 -4.02 -0.16 3.07
C ASP A 140 -3.76 1.16 2.34
N VAL A 141 -4.74 2.04 2.28
CA VAL A 141 -4.67 3.34 1.60
C VAL A 141 -4.54 4.46 2.63
N TYR A 142 -3.59 5.36 2.39
CA TYR A 142 -3.29 6.51 3.25
C TYR A 142 -3.37 7.79 2.43
N VAL A 143 -4.21 8.73 2.87
CA VAL A 143 -4.36 10.04 2.23
C VAL A 143 -3.92 11.12 3.20
N ASN A 144 -3.03 12.01 2.75
CA ASN A 144 -2.40 13.07 3.55
C ASN A 144 -1.77 12.55 4.86
N ALA A 145 -1.30 11.28 4.80
CA ALA A 145 -0.64 10.62 5.90
C ALA A 145 0.51 9.77 5.33
N ASN A 146 1.69 9.84 5.96
CA ASN A 146 2.84 9.06 5.53
C ASN A 146 2.79 7.65 6.16
N PRO A 147 2.71 6.55 5.38
CA PRO A 147 2.67 5.20 5.92
C PRO A 147 3.90 4.86 6.77
N LEU A 148 5.08 5.41 6.46
CA LEU A 148 6.28 5.23 7.27
C LEU A 148 6.17 5.91 8.65
N LEU A 149 5.40 7.00 8.76
CA LEU A 149 5.09 7.66 10.03
C LEU A 149 3.91 6.98 10.73
N ILE A 150 2.97 6.42 9.96
CA ILE A 150 1.81 5.69 10.50
C ILE A 150 2.25 4.35 11.05
N ASN A 151 3.17 3.63 10.43
CA ASN A 151 3.75 2.40 10.99
C ASN A 151 4.46 2.65 12.34
N THR A 152 4.94 3.86 12.59
CA THR A 152 5.40 4.26 13.93
C THR A 152 4.25 4.69 14.86
N LEU A 153 3.06 5.05 14.31
CA LEU A 153 1.90 5.53 15.08
C LEU A 153 0.76 4.50 15.18
N THR A 154 0.54 3.67 14.17
CA THR A 154 -0.58 2.71 14.12
C THR A 154 -0.28 1.36 14.75
N HIS A 155 0.98 1.07 15.08
CA HIS A 155 1.31 -0.03 15.99
C HIS A 155 1.29 0.41 17.45
N ILE A 156 0.41 1.36 17.79
CA ILE A 156 0.08 1.59 19.18
C ILE A 156 -0.78 0.40 19.62
N PRO A 157 -0.24 -0.56 20.36
CA PRO A 157 -0.95 -1.77 20.69
C PRO A 157 -2.23 -1.41 21.46
N SER A 158 -3.35 -2.00 21.05
CA SER A 158 -4.63 -1.91 21.78
C SER A 158 -4.73 -2.97 22.87
N GLU A 159 -3.86 -3.99 22.80
CA GLU A 159 -3.84 -5.14 23.71
C GLU A 159 -2.42 -5.47 24.17
N TYR A 160 -2.33 -6.21 25.28
CA TYR A 160 -1.06 -6.78 25.72
C TYR A 160 -0.69 -7.96 24.83
N HIS A 161 0.54 -7.98 24.40
CA HIS A 161 1.10 -9.11 23.67
C HIS A 161 2.47 -9.49 24.22
N LEU A 162 2.74 -10.78 24.28
CA LEU A 162 4.05 -11.34 24.57
C LEU A 162 4.29 -12.48 23.60
N SER A 163 5.29 -12.34 22.75
CA SER A 163 5.66 -13.38 21.79
C SER A 163 6.45 -14.51 22.45
N SER A 164 6.45 -15.66 21.80
CA SER A 164 7.48 -16.65 22.09
C SER A 164 8.84 -16.10 21.68
N ASN A 165 9.90 -16.51 22.39
CA ASN A 165 11.26 -16.14 22.02
C ASN A 165 11.65 -16.70 20.65
N TYR A 166 12.37 -15.91 19.85
CA TYR A 166 12.87 -16.33 18.54
C TYR A 166 14.31 -15.88 18.32
N PRO A 167 15.19 -16.78 17.82
CA PRO A 167 14.95 -18.19 17.52
C PRO A 167 14.70 -19.05 18.77
N ASN A 168 14.02 -20.17 18.61
CA ASN A 168 13.84 -21.20 19.63
C ASN A 168 13.83 -22.58 18.98
N PRO A 169 14.81 -23.48 19.22
CA PRO A 169 15.96 -23.30 20.12
C PRO A 169 16.92 -22.18 19.68
N PHE A 170 17.62 -21.59 20.63
CA PHE A 170 18.56 -20.51 20.39
C PHE A 170 20.00 -20.89 20.76
N ASN A 171 20.97 -20.26 20.09
CA ASN A 171 22.39 -20.38 20.41
C ASN A 171 22.97 -18.97 20.60
N ALA A 172 23.42 -18.72 21.81
CA ALA A 172 23.89 -17.48 22.40
C ALA A 172 22.79 -16.42 22.64
N ASN A 173 21.96 -16.08 21.65
CA ASN A 173 20.95 -15.01 21.79
C ASN A 173 19.59 -15.44 21.28
N THR A 174 18.54 -14.86 21.88
CA THR A 174 17.15 -14.93 21.44
C THR A 174 16.47 -13.60 21.73
N ARG A 175 15.43 -13.28 21.01
CA ARG A 175 14.64 -12.06 21.14
C ARG A 175 13.25 -12.39 21.64
N ILE A 176 12.70 -11.54 22.48
CA ILE A 176 11.31 -11.58 22.92
C ILE A 176 10.67 -10.25 22.55
N ASP A 177 9.61 -10.30 21.74
CA ASP A 177 8.82 -9.13 21.37
C ASP A 177 7.59 -9.04 22.26
N PHE A 178 7.24 -7.84 22.73
CA PHE A 178 6.05 -7.62 23.53
C PHE A 178 5.44 -6.24 23.25
N SER A 179 4.16 -6.10 23.61
CA SER A 179 3.45 -4.84 23.45
C SER A 179 2.65 -4.47 24.70
N ILE A 180 2.56 -3.17 24.94
CA ILE A 180 1.79 -2.60 26.04
C ILE A 180 0.84 -1.50 25.53
N PRO A 181 -0.47 -1.56 25.86
CA PRO A 181 -1.48 -0.62 25.35
C PRO A 181 -1.53 0.71 26.12
N TYR A 182 -0.93 0.80 27.30
CA TYR A 182 -0.93 2.01 28.12
C TYR A 182 0.40 2.21 28.81
N LYS A 183 0.75 3.45 29.16
CA LYS A 183 1.91 3.74 30.01
C LYS A 183 1.77 3.05 31.37
N GLN A 184 2.71 2.20 31.72
CA GLN A 184 2.70 1.45 32.98
C GLN A 184 4.07 0.92 33.36
N PHE A 185 4.16 0.44 34.58
CA PHE A 185 5.33 -0.30 35.06
C PHE A 185 5.28 -1.72 34.49
N VAL A 186 6.39 -2.15 33.85
CA VAL A 186 6.54 -3.46 33.22
C VAL A 186 7.68 -4.22 33.90
N ASN A 187 7.40 -5.47 34.26
CA ASN A 187 8.38 -6.39 34.80
C ASN A 187 8.37 -7.69 34.00
N ILE A 188 9.51 -8.05 33.40
CA ILE A 188 9.70 -9.29 32.63
C ILE A 188 10.78 -10.12 33.31
N ASN A 189 10.41 -11.31 33.77
CA ASN A 189 11.29 -12.24 34.46
C ASN A 189 11.33 -13.58 33.74
N VAL A 190 12.47 -14.24 33.78
CA VAL A 190 12.65 -15.62 33.35
C VAL A 190 12.68 -16.54 34.56
N TYR A 191 11.97 -17.65 34.46
CA TYR A 191 11.89 -18.67 35.49
C TYR A 191 12.33 -20.03 34.93
N ASP A 192 12.92 -20.85 35.79
CA ASP A 192 13.19 -22.25 35.47
C ASP A 192 11.90 -23.11 35.54
N THR A 193 11.99 -24.35 35.11
CA THR A 193 10.85 -25.28 35.10
C THR A 193 10.32 -25.62 36.51
N ARG A 194 11.06 -25.25 37.58
CA ARG A 194 10.66 -25.42 38.97
C ARG A 194 10.08 -24.13 39.58
N GLY A 195 9.98 -23.07 38.76
CA GLY A 195 9.43 -21.78 39.21
C GLY A 195 10.43 -20.87 39.92
N ASN A 196 11.72 -21.17 39.92
CA ASN A 196 12.73 -20.28 40.46
C ASN A 196 13.05 -19.18 39.49
N LYS A 197 13.09 -17.93 39.95
CA LYS A 197 13.45 -16.81 39.10
C LYS A 197 14.95 -16.89 38.74
N VAL A 198 15.23 -16.90 37.44
CA VAL A 198 16.59 -16.97 36.86
C VAL A 198 17.16 -15.57 36.67
N VAL A 199 16.39 -14.70 36.02
CA VAL A 199 16.82 -13.34 35.69
C VAL A 199 15.63 -12.41 35.50
N THR A 200 15.81 -11.12 35.77
CA THR A 200 14.89 -10.05 35.40
C THR A 200 15.44 -9.41 34.12
N LEU A 201 14.69 -9.49 33.03
CA LEU A 201 15.07 -8.91 31.75
C LEU A 201 14.69 -7.43 31.66
N LEU A 202 13.56 -7.07 32.29
CA LEU A 202 13.04 -5.69 32.28
C LEU A 202 12.35 -5.40 33.60
N ASN A 203 12.53 -4.17 34.13
CA ASN A 203 11.87 -3.70 35.34
C ASN A 203 11.82 -2.17 35.31
N ASP A 204 10.93 -1.59 34.49
CA ASP A 204 10.89 -0.15 34.25
C ASP A 204 9.47 0.34 33.89
N ASN A 205 9.29 1.67 33.94
CA ASN A 205 8.09 2.34 33.42
C ASN A 205 8.22 2.57 31.92
N LEU A 206 7.39 1.89 31.16
CA LEU A 206 7.35 2.04 29.71
C LEU A 206 6.13 2.83 29.27
N SER A 207 6.29 3.58 28.17
CA SER A 207 5.18 4.20 27.47
C SER A 207 4.42 3.13 26.66
N LYS A 208 3.21 3.46 26.21
CA LYS A 208 2.47 2.66 25.23
C LYS A 208 3.35 2.40 24.00
N GLY A 209 3.47 1.15 23.56
CA GLY A 209 4.31 0.81 22.40
C GLY A 209 4.62 -0.68 22.26
N ASN A 210 5.37 -0.98 21.19
CA ASN A 210 5.97 -2.29 20.91
C ASN A 210 7.44 -2.26 21.31
N TYR A 211 7.91 -3.35 21.92
CA TYR A 211 9.24 -3.48 22.48
C TYR A 211 9.85 -4.81 22.13
N SER A 212 11.19 -4.86 22.16
CA SER A 212 11.99 -6.05 21.92
C SER A 212 13.16 -6.10 22.88
N ILE A 213 13.42 -7.24 23.50
CA ILE A 213 14.56 -7.48 24.39
C ILE A 213 15.25 -8.79 24.07
#